data_8e74adee37029420740d0356fa05d52b
#
_entry.id   8e74adee37029420740d0356fa05d52b
#
_cell.length_a   1.000
_cell.length_b   1.000
_cell.length_c   1.000
_cell.angle_alpha   90.00
_cell.angle_beta   90.00
_cell.angle_gamma   90.00
#
_symmetry.space_group_name_H-M   'P 1'
#
loop_
_entity.id
_entity.type
_entity.pdbx_description
1 polymer ?
#
loop_
_entity_poly.entity_id
_entity_poly.type
_entity_poly.pdbx_seq_one_letter_code
_entity_poly.pdbx_strand_id
1 'polypeptide(L)'
;MIEAFHPFEKAETIVLINGGELSALLTDKLEPTRSKRRVKIFEGKKEIAEDLSHRLTSNRVSVSLVKHDDTLTLMQEGIDQADVVVALSNNDETNIMAALLAKRLGAKRSIVLLENQVYSDLVRGTEVDVTVSPTQASLGELLRHIRYGDVVNAQELYQDKAEALEIIAHGTKKSSKVVGKALKEIAFPKGVSVGAIVRGEGDDANVLMAEPDLTVMDDDH
;
A
#
# COMPACT_ATOMS: atom_id res chain seq x y z
N MET A 1 3.80 13.68 2.47
CA MET A 1 3.05 13.82 3.73
C MET A 1 3.35 12.70 4.73
N ILE A 2 3.32 11.41 4.33
CA ILE A 2 3.67 10.28 5.22
C ILE A 2 5.13 10.38 5.70
N GLU A 3 6.05 10.90 4.88
CA GLU A 3 7.46 11.10 5.24
C GLU A 3 7.69 12.12 6.38
N ALA A 4 6.72 13.01 6.66
CA ALA A 4 6.83 13.98 7.75
C ALA A 4 6.55 13.37 9.14
N PHE A 5 5.82 12.26 9.21
CA PHE A 5 5.45 11.62 10.47
C PHE A 5 6.35 10.44 10.84
N HIS A 6 6.96 9.79 9.84
CA HIS A 6 8.03 8.81 10.02
C HIS A 6 8.96 8.91 8.82
N PRO A 7 10.24 9.28 9.00
CA PRO A 7 11.23 9.13 7.96
C PRO A 7 11.44 7.62 7.72
N PHE A 8 10.59 7.02 6.90
CA PHE A 8 10.86 5.68 6.40
C PHE A 8 12.13 5.79 5.55
N GLU A 9 13.18 5.10 5.95
CA GLU A 9 14.31 4.89 5.06
C GLU A 9 13.76 4.34 3.75
N LYS A 10 14.06 5.03 2.64
CA LYS A 10 13.59 4.61 1.31
C LYS A 10 14.11 3.20 1.06
N ALA A 11 13.21 2.25 0.89
CA ALA A 11 13.57 0.89 0.55
C ALA A 11 14.40 0.88 -0.75
N GLU A 12 15.65 0.45 -0.68
CA GLU A 12 16.55 0.33 -1.82
C GLU A 12 16.57 -1.08 -2.38
N THR A 13 16.43 -2.10 -1.53
CA THR A 13 16.40 -3.51 -1.94
C THR A 13 15.04 -4.11 -1.62
N ILE A 14 14.31 -4.47 -2.68
CA ILE A 14 12.98 -5.09 -2.58
C ILE A 14 13.08 -6.51 -3.11
N VAL A 15 12.60 -7.48 -2.34
CA VAL A 15 12.49 -8.87 -2.74
C VAL A 15 11.02 -9.22 -2.94
N LEU A 16 10.67 -9.73 -4.11
CA LEU A 16 9.35 -10.26 -4.43
C LEU A 16 9.42 -11.78 -4.43
N ILE A 17 8.59 -12.44 -3.66
CA ILE A 17 8.57 -13.92 -3.59
C ILE A 17 7.35 -14.44 -4.32
N ASN A 18 7.58 -15.21 -5.39
CA ASN A 18 6.57 -15.73 -6.31
C ASN A 18 5.74 -14.60 -6.96
N GLY A 19 4.52 -14.90 -7.38
CA GLY A 19 3.57 -13.90 -7.90
C GLY A 19 3.54 -13.77 -9.42
N GLY A 20 4.50 -14.35 -10.12
CA GLY A 20 4.48 -14.38 -11.59
C GLY A 20 4.19 -13.01 -12.22
N GLU A 21 3.04 -12.87 -12.90
CA GLU A 21 2.63 -11.63 -13.55
C GLU A 21 2.50 -10.44 -12.60
N LEU A 22 2.01 -10.68 -11.37
CA LEU A 22 1.88 -9.60 -10.39
C LEU A 22 3.25 -9.04 -9.98
N SER A 23 4.27 -9.92 -9.88
CA SER A 23 5.65 -9.49 -9.63
C SER A 23 6.21 -8.67 -10.78
N ALA A 24 5.92 -9.03 -12.03
CA ALA A 24 6.31 -8.24 -13.20
C ALA A 24 5.67 -6.84 -13.18
N LEU A 25 4.35 -6.78 -13.01
CA LEU A 25 3.60 -5.52 -12.96
C LEU A 25 4.07 -4.59 -11.83
N LEU A 26 4.33 -5.16 -10.65
CA LEU A 26 4.84 -4.40 -9.52
C LEU A 26 6.25 -3.87 -9.80
N THR A 27 7.11 -4.68 -10.42
CA THR A 27 8.46 -4.29 -10.84
C THR A 27 8.41 -3.13 -11.82
N ASP A 28 7.58 -3.19 -12.85
CA ASP A 28 7.38 -2.11 -13.83
C ASP A 28 6.94 -0.79 -13.18
N LYS A 29 6.11 -0.86 -12.14
CA LYS A 29 5.68 0.33 -11.38
C LYS A 29 6.76 0.87 -10.44
N LEU A 30 7.67 0.02 -9.98
CA LEU A 30 8.76 0.42 -9.09
C LEU A 30 9.95 1.03 -9.83
N GLU A 31 10.16 0.65 -11.11
CA GLU A 31 11.30 1.09 -11.93
C GLU A 31 11.30 2.59 -12.34
N PRO A 32 10.16 3.23 -12.71
CA PRO A 32 10.16 4.58 -13.27
C PRO A 32 10.62 5.68 -12.32
N THR A 33 10.66 5.40 -11.03
CA THR A 33 11.15 6.37 -10.07
C THR A 33 12.67 6.47 -10.20
N ARG A 34 13.25 7.67 -10.28
CA ARG A 34 14.69 8.00 -10.28
C ARG A 34 15.47 7.45 -9.07
N SER A 35 14.98 6.38 -8.45
CA SER A 35 15.53 5.78 -7.25
C SER A 35 16.61 4.74 -7.61
N LYS A 36 17.57 4.57 -6.73
CA LYS A 36 18.60 3.51 -6.79
C LYS A 36 18.05 2.13 -6.42
N ARG A 37 16.72 1.91 -6.50
CA ARG A 37 16.06 0.67 -6.09
C ARG A 37 16.53 -0.52 -6.90
N ARG A 38 16.71 -1.63 -6.24
CA ARG A 38 16.97 -2.95 -6.80
C ARG A 38 15.79 -3.85 -6.46
N VAL A 39 15.29 -4.59 -7.45
CA VAL A 39 14.22 -5.55 -7.28
C VAL A 39 14.79 -6.94 -7.55
N LYS A 40 14.62 -7.85 -6.60
CA LYS A 40 14.94 -9.27 -6.75
C LYS A 40 13.64 -10.04 -6.76
N ILE A 41 13.45 -10.93 -7.73
CA ILE A 41 12.29 -11.79 -7.83
C ILE A 41 12.75 -13.23 -7.56
N PHE A 42 12.21 -13.84 -6.52
CA PHE A 42 12.43 -15.25 -6.19
C PHE A 42 11.20 -16.03 -6.62
N GLU A 43 11.35 -16.86 -7.63
CA GLU A 43 10.25 -17.63 -8.20
C GLU A 43 10.55 -19.13 -8.08
N GLY A 44 9.61 -19.87 -7.53
CA GLY A 44 9.76 -21.31 -7.31
C GLY A 44 9.52 -22.20 -8.54
N LYS A 45 8.86 -21.65 -9.57
CA LYS A 45 8.55 -22.36 -10.81
C LYS A 45 9.48 -21.93 -11.93
N LYS A 46 10.22 -22.90 -12.48
CA LYS A 46 11.25 -22.67 -13.50
C LYS A 46 10.71 -21.93 -14.73
N GLU A 47 9.57 -22.37 -15.25
CA GLU A 47 8.95 -21.78 -16.46
C GLU A 47 8.60 -20.30 -16.26
N ILE A 48 8.09 -19.95 -15.07
CA ILE A 48 7.75 -18.56 -14.72
C ILE A 48 9.03 -17.74 -14.52
N ALA A 49 10.03 -18.28 -13.84
CA ALA A 49 11.30 -17.61 -13.64
C ALA A 49 12.02 -17.28 -14.97
N GLU A 50 12.00 -18.23 -15.90
CA GLU A 50 12.56 -18.05 -17.26
C GLU A 50 11.80 -16.96 -18.02
N ASP A 51 10.45 -17.00 -18.02
CA ASP A 51 9.62 -15.97 -18.68
C ASP A 51 9.90 -14.57 -18.09
N LEU A 52 9.89 -14.44 -16.77
CA LEU A 52 10.20 -13.18 -16.10
C LEU A 52 11.60 -12.66 -16.42
N SER A 53 12.60 -13.55 -16.48
CA SER A 53 13.98 -13.19 -16.82
C SER A 53 14.10 -12.67 -18.26
N HIS A 54 13.32 -13.18 -19.18
CA HIS A 54 13.28 -12.70 -20.55
C HIS A 54 12.57 -11.35 -20.72
N ARG A 55 11.56 -11.11 -19.89
CA ARG A 55 10.74 -9.88 -19.96
C ARG A 55 11.38 -8.71 -19.22
N LEU A 56 11.98 -8.96 -18.06
CA LEU A 56 12.53 -7.94 -17.18
C LEU A 56 14.04 -7.82 -17.40
N THR A 57 14.43 -7.02 -18.38
CA THR A 57 15.83 -6.90 -18.83
C THR A 57 16.63 -5.78 -18.15
N SER A 58 16.03 -5.08 -17.18
CA SER A 58 16.71 -4.00 -16.45
C SER A 58 17.88 -4.53 -15.61
N ASN A 59 18.98 -3.80 -15.60
CA ASN A 59 20.16 -4.13 -14.77
C ASN A 59 19.92 -3.98 -13.24
N ARG A 60 18.76 -3.49 -12.85
CA ARG A 60 18.33 -3.34 -11.44
C ARG A 60 17.37 -4.43 -11.00
N VAL A 61 16.96 -5.29 -11.91
CA VAL A 61 16.06 -6.40 -11.65
C VAL A 61 16.82 -7.70 -11.82
N SER A 62 16.70 -8.60 -10.86
CA SER A 62 17.20 -9.96 -10.98
C SER A 62 16.08 -10.95 -10.70
N VAL A 63 16.03 -12.01 -11.48
CA VAL A 63 15.09 -13.13 -11.28
C VAL A 63 15.90 -14.37 -10.97
N SER A 64 15.62 -15.01 -9.85
CA SER A 64 16.30 -16.22 -9.41
C SER A 64 15.28 -17.34 -9.17
N LEU A 65 15.63 -18.54 -9.61
CA LEU A 65 14.82 -19.73 -9.33
C LEU A 65 15.06 -20.17 -7.88
N VAL A 66 14.19 -19.75 -6.98
CA VAL A 66 14.30 -20.00 -5.54
C VAL A 66 12.95 -20.43 -4.99
N LYS A 67 12.90 -21.55 -4.26
CA LYS A 67 11.71 -21.94 -3.52
C LYS A 67 11.61 -21.13 -2.23
N HIS A 68 10.39 -20.73 -1.89
CA HIS A 68 10.09 -19.89 -0.72
C HIS A 68 10.51 -20.48 0.63
N ASP A 69 10.77 -21.78 0.70
CA ASP A 69 11.17 -22.55 1.88
C ASP A 69 12.66 -22.99 1.85
N ASP A 70 13.40 -22.70 0.79
CA ASP A 70 14.83 -23.02 0.66
C ASP A 70 15.69 -21.95 1.35
N THR A 71 15.85 -22.13 2.67
CA THR A 71 16.60 -21.21 3.53
C THR A 71 18.02 -20.93 3.04
N LEU A 72 18.72 -21.96 2.53
CA LEU A 72 20.10 -21.81 2.10
C LEU A 72 20.20 -20.93 0.85
N THR A 73 19.37 -21.19 -0.14
CA THR A 73 19.34 -20.40 -1.37
C THR A 73 18.84 -18.98 -1.12
N LEU A 74 17.82 -18.80 -0.25
CA LEU A 74 17.33 -17.48 0.15
C LEU A 74 18.45 -16.62 0.77
N MET A 75 19.28 -17.21 1.64
CA MET A 75 20.43 -16.53 2.25
C MET A 75 21.53 -16.22 1.23
N GLN A 76 21.85 -17.15 0.33
CA GLN A 76 22.83 -16.93 -0.73
C GLN A 76 22.42 -15.80 -1.68
N GLU A 77 21.13 -15.69 -1.95
CA GLU A 77 20.53 -14.61 -2.75
C GLU A 77 20.38 -13.29 -1.97
N GLY A 78 20.75 -13.25 -0.68
CA GLY A 78 20.81 -12.04 0.14
C GLY A 78 19.45 -11.54 0.60
N ILE A 79 18.54 -12.43 1.00
CA ILE A 79 17.25 -12.07 1.59
C ILE A 79 17.42 -11.28 2.90
N ASP A 80 18.50 -11.52 3.62
CA ASP A 80 18.89 -10.82 4.86
C ASP A 80 19.18 -9.33 4.66
N GLN A 81 19.49 -8.93 3.43
CA GLN A 81 19.74 -7.53 3.05
C GLN A 81 18.52 -6.83 2.47
N ALA A 82 17.38 -7.50 2.43
CA ALA A 82 16.16 -6.92 1.91
C ALA A 82 15.58 -5.86 2.87
N ASP A 83 15.34 -4.65 2.36
CA ASP A 83 14.59 -3.64 3.09
C ASP A 83 13.11 -4.00 3.18
N VAL A 84 12.57 -4.59 2.10
CA VAL A 84 11.19 -5.05 2.02
C VAL A 84 11.14 -6.39 1.29
N VAL A 85 10.45 -7.35 1.88
CA VAL A 85 10.06 -8.61 1.23
C VAL A 85 8.55 -8.60 1.01
N VAL A 86 8.11 -8.95 -0.21
CA VAL A 86 6.68 -9.03 -0.56
C VAL A 86 6.37 -10.44 -1.04
N ALA A 87 5.51 -11.15 -0.33
CA ALA A 87 5.04 -12.49 -0.71
C ALA A 87 3.73 -12.39 -1.49
N LEU A 88 3.73 -12.86 -2.76
CA LEU A 88 2.73 -12.56 -3.78
C LEU A 88 2.13 -13.80 -4.45
N SER A 89 2.34 -14.99 -3.92
CA SER A 89 1.74 -16.19 -4.51
C SER A 89 0.21 -16.19 -4.36
N ASN A 90 -0.45 -17.07 -5.08
CA ASN A 90 -1.89 -17.31 -4.97
C ASN A 90 -2.28 -18.26 -3.82
N ASN A 91 -1.39 -18.46 -2.85
CA ASN A 91 -1.63 -19.33 -1.70
C ASN A 91 -1.23 -18.61 -0.42
N ASP A 92 -2.20 -18.35 0.44
CA ASP A 92 -2.05 -17.58 1.67
C ASP A 92 -1.04 -18.18 2.64
N GLU A 93 -1.09 -19.51 2.83
CA GLU A 93 -0.16 -20.21 3.73
C GLU A 93 1.29 -20.07 3.25
N THR A 94 1.50 -20.22 1.94
CA THR A 94 2.81 -20.02 1.31
C THR A 94 3.32 -18.59 1.54
N ASN A 95 2.45 -17.61 1.37
CA ASN A 95 2.80 -16.21 1.55
C ASN A 95 3.16 -15.89 3.00
N ILE A 96 2.38 -16.39 3.95
CA ILE A 96 2.65 -16.23 5.38
C ILE A 96 3.99 -16.88 5.76
N MET A 97 4.21 -18.11 5.35
CA MET A 97 5.45 -18.83 5.67
C MET A 97 6.67 -18.17 5.04
N ALA A 98 6.57 -17.72 3.78
CA ALA A 98 7.64 -17.00 3.11
C ALA A 98 8.01 -15.70 3.83
N ALA A 99 7.00 -14.92 4.26
CA ALA A 99 7.21 -13.66 4.96
C ALA A 99 7.83 -13.87 6.35
N LEU A 100 7.32 -14.83 7.13
CA LEU A 100 7.87 -15.16 8.45
C LEU A 100 9.31 -15.66 8.34
N LEU A 101 9.58 -16.52 7.35
CA LEU A 101 10.93 -17.01 7.09
C LEU A 101 11.87 -15.87 6.69
N ALA A 102 11.45 -14.99 5.80
CA ALA A 102 12.22 -13.83 5.38
C ALA A 102 12.58 -12.93 6.58
N LYS A 103 11.61 -12.63 7.45
CA LYS A 103 11.86 -11.86 8.68
C LYS A 103 12.86 -12.56 9.60
N ARG A 104 12.71 -13.85 9.79
CA ARG A 104 13.62 -14.65 10.62
C ARG A 104 15.04 -14.70 10.04
N LEU A 105 15.18 -14.61 8.72
CA LEU A 105 16.47 -14.55 8.03
C LEU A 105 17.09 -13.15 8.01
N GLY A 106 16.39 -12.12 8.46
CA GLY A 106 16.95 -10.77 8.62
C GLY A 106 16.33 -9.68 7.75
N ALA A 107 15.30 -9.98 6.94
CA ALA A 107 14.60 -8.95 6.18
C ALA A 107 13.98 -7.89 7.11
N LYS A 108 14.14 -6.61 6.76
CA LYS A 108 13.69 -5.50 7.65
C LYS A 108 12.17 -5.43 7.76
N ARG A 109 11.46 -5.58 6.64
CA ARG A 109 10.00 -5.52 6.57
C ARG A 109 9.43 -6.60 5.68
N SER A 110 8.23 -7.08 6.04
CA SER A 110 7.49 -8.06 5.25
C SER A 110 6.09 -7.54 4.91
N ILE A 111 5.68 -7.78 3.68
CA ILE A 111 4.34 -7.52 3.16
C ILE A 111 3.79 -8.83 2.62
N VAL A 112 2.56 -9.15 2.97
CA VAL A 112 1.92 -10.41 2.59
C VAL A 112 0.61 -10.14 1.88
N LEU A 113 0.44 -10.75 0.71
CA LEU A 113 -0.83 -10.78 0.00
C LEU A 113 -1.69 -11.91 0.59
N LEU A 114 -2.88 -11.60 1.09
CA LEU A 114 -3.81 -12.57 1.68
C LEU A 114 -5.21 -12.36 1.11
N GLU A 115 -5.79 -13.41 0.55
CA GLU A 115 -7.16 -13.40 0.04
C GLU A 115 -8.18 -13.67 1.13
N ASN A 116 -7.83 -14.54 2.09
CA ASN A 116 -8.73 -14.94 3.16
C ASN A 116 -8.54 -14.09 4.41
N GLN A 117 -9.62 -13.43 4.83
CA GLN A 117 -9.63 -12.56 6.02
C GLN A 117 -9.22 -13.30 7.31
N VAL A 118 -9.55 -14.59 7.43
CA VAL A 118 -9.17 -15.41 8.60
C VAL A 118 -7.65 -15.43 8.77
N TYR A 119 -6.89 -15.55 7.68
CA TYR A 119 -5.43 -15.53 7.74
C TYR A 119 -4.88 -14.13 8.09
N SER A 120 -5.51 -13.07 7.62
CA SER A 120 -5.15 -11.70 8.04
C SER A 120 -5.27 -11.51 9.55
N ASP A 121 -6.32 -12.07 10.14
CA ASP A 121 -6.51 -12.03 11.60
C ASP A 121 -5.51 -12.91 12.35
N LEU A 122 -5.18 -14.07 11.79
CA LEU A 122 -4.23 -15.02 12.39
C LEU A 122 -2.80 -14.44 12.45
N VAL A 123 -2.35 -13.76 11.40
CA VAL A 123 -0.98 -13.22 11.34
C VAL A 123 -0.83 -11.90 12.11
N ARG A 124 -1.92 -11.35 12.61
CA ARG A 124 -1.88 -10.14 13.43
C ARG A 124 -1.11 -10.37 14.72
N GLY A 125 -0.15 -9.48 14.99
CA GLY A 125 0.74 -9.60 16.15
C GLY A 125 1.88 -10.61 15.98
N THR A 126 2.03 -11.18 14.79
CA THR A 126 3.23 -11.94 14.41
C THR A 126 4.32 -11.00 13.86
N GLU A 127 5.39 -11.57 13.32
CA GLU A 127 6.47 -10.81 12.67
C GLU A 127 6.11 -10.29 11.26
N VAL A 128 4.87 -10.52 10.77
CA VAL A 128 4.38 -9.93 9.52
C VAL A 128 4.03 -8.46 9.75
N ASP A 129 4.68 -7.56 9.01
CA ASP A 129 4.51 -6.11 9.23
C ASP A 129 3.25 -5.56 8.55
N VAL A 130 2.92 -6.05 7.34
CA VAL A 130 1.77 -5.55 6.56
C VAL A 130 1.05 -6.70 5.86
N THR A 131 -0.27 -6.71 5.94
CA THR A 131 -1.13 -7.58 5.15
C THR A 131 -1.89 -6.75 4.11
N VAL A 132 -1.98 -7.26 2.89
CA VAL A 132 -2.72 -6.65 1.79
C VAL A 132 -3.78 -7.64 1.30
N SER A 133 -5.04 -7.23 1.27
CA SER A 133 -6.13 -8.03 0.72
C SER A 133 -6.55 -7.49 -0.64
N PRO A 134 -6.40 -8.26 -1.74
CA PRO A 134 -6.89 -7.86 -3.05
C PRO A 134 -8.40 -7.61 -3.07
N THR A 135 -9.14 -8.43 -2.34
CA THR A 135 -10.60 -8.30 -2.22
C THR A 135 -10.99 -6.96 -1.58
N GLN A 136 -10.34 -6.58 -0.48
CA GLN A 136 -10.62 -5.31 0.19
C GLN A 136 -10.19 -4.11 -0.68
N ALA A 137 -9.04 -4.19 -1.34
CA ALA A 137 -8.60 -3.15 -2.26
C ALA A 137 -9.58 -2.96 -3.42
N SER A 138 -10.06 -4.06 -4.02
CA SER A 138 -11.05 -4.03 -5.10
C SER A 138 -12.41 -3.51 -4.61
N LEU A 139 -12.85 -3.92 -3.42
CA LEU A 139 -14.10 -3.44 -2.82
C LEU A 139 -14.06 -1.93 -2.57
N GLY A 140 -12.97 -1.43 -2.00
CA GLY A 140 -12.76 0.00 -1.79
C GLY A 140 -12.86 0.78 -3.11
N GLU A 141 -12.21 0.30 -4.16
CA GLU A 141 -12.26 0.92 -5.49
C GLU A 141 -13.67 0.88 -6.09
N LEU A 142 -14.38 -0.25 -6.00
CA LEU A 142 -15.77 -0.36 -6.47
C LEU A 142 -16.70 0.59 -5.70
N LEU A 143 -16.58 0.65 -4.38
CA LEU A 143 -17.38 1.54 -3.55
C LEU A 143 -17.16 3.00 -3.90
N ARG A 144 -15.93 3.40 -4.23
CA ARG A 144 -15.61 4.74 -4.71
C ARG A 144 -16.42 5.11 -5.95
N HIS A 145 -16.61 4.19 -6.90
CA HIS A 145 -17.40 4.42 -8.11
C HIS A 145 -18.93 4.34 -7.90
N ILE A 146 -19.38 3.60 -6.89
CA ILE A 146 -20.81 3.43 -6.59
C ILE A 146 -21.34 4.57 -5.71
N ARG A 147 -20.52 5.10 -4.81
CA ARG A 147 -20.91 6.20 -3.94
C ARG A 147 -21.11 7.47 -4.76
N TYR A 148 -22.33 8.01 -4.71
CA TYR A 148 -22.65 9.30 -5.32
C TYR A 148 -21.99 10.42 -4.51
N GLY A 149 -21.18 11.27 -5.16
CA GLY A 149 -20.55 12.45 -4.57
C GLY A 149 -19.09 12.55 -4.95
N ASP A 150 -18.46 13.61 -4.47
CA ASP A 150 -17.06 13.97 -4.76
C ASP A 150 -16.08 13.17 -3.89
N VAL A 151 -16.34 11.88 -3.66
CA VAL A 151 -15.45 10.98 -2.91
C VAL A 151 -14.30 10.56 -3.83
N VAL A 152 -13.11 11.02 -3.51
CA VAL A 152 -11.88 10.74 -4.26
C VAL A 152 -11.26 9.43 -3.81
N ASN A 153 -11.28 9.19 -2.49
CA ASN A 153 -10.66 8.03 -1.90
C ASN A 153 -11.46 7.51 -0.70
N ALA A 154 -11.45 6.21 -0.51
CA ALA A 154 -12.09 5.55 0.63
C ALA A 154 -11.15 4.46 1.13
N GLN A 155 -10.74 4.55 2.38
CA GLN A 155 -9.86 3.56 3.00
C GLN A 155 -10.47 3.07 4.31
N GLU A 156 -10.65 1.77 4.37
CA GLU A 156 -11.09 1.10 5.58
C GLU A 156 -9.99 1.13 6.64
N LEU A 157 -10.36 1.52 7.85
CA LEU A 157 -9.49 1.57 9.00
C LEU A 157 -10.03 0.60 10.07
N TYR A 158 -9.13 -0.15 10.70
CA TYR A 158 -9.47 -0.95 11.88
C TYR A 158 -10.62 -1.95 11.67
N GLN A 159 -10.56 -2.81 10.64
CA GLN A 159 -11.48 -3.93 10.46
C GLN A 159 -12.97 -3.50 10.52
N ASP A 160 -13.42 -2.78 9.55
CA ASP A 160 -14.83 -2.31 9.40
C ASP A 160 -15.35 -1.43 10.57
N LYS A 161 -14.47 -1.04 11.49
CA LYS A 161 -14.86 -0.19 12.63
C LYS A 161 -14.79 1.30 12.33
N ALA A 162 -13.97 1.68 11.35
CA ALA A 162 -13.84 3.06 10.89
C ALA A 162 -13.44 3.09 9.43
N GLU A 163 -13.82 4.14 8.74
CA GLU A 163 -13.47 4.39 7.35
C GLU A 163 -12.93 5.81 7.22
N ALA A 164 -11.83 6.01 6.52
CA ALA A 164 -11.35 7.31 6.10
C ALA A 164 -11.84 7.60 4.69
N LEU A 165 -12.56 8.72 4.53
CA LEU A 165 -13.05 9.20 3.26
C LEU A 165 -12.33 10.50 2.91
N GLU A 166 -11.85 10.59 1.69
CA GLU A 166 -11.37 11.83 1.09
C GLU A 166 -12.45 12.35 0.16
N ILE A 167 -12.91 13.58 0.41
CA ILE A 167 -14.01 14.19 -0.32
C ILE A 167 -13.58 15.58 -0.77
N ILE A 168 -13.85 15.93 -2.03
CA ILE A 168 -13.59 17.28 -2.54
C ILE A 168 -14.78 18.19 -2.23
N ALA A 169 -14.51 19.36 -1.69
CA ALA A 169 -15.50 20.38 -1.42
C ALA A 169 -15.68 21.30 -2.64
N HIS A 170 -16.76 21.14 -3.39
CA HIS A 170 -17.02 21.96 -4.56
C HIS A 170 -18.08 23.03 -4.35
N GLY A 171 -17.90 24.13 -5.07
CA GLY A 171 -18.91 25.19 -5.24
C GLY A 171 -18.59 26.47 -4.49
N THR A 172 -19.56 27.31 -4.38
CA THR A 172 -19.45 28.62 -3.72
C THR A 172 -20.20 28.62 -2.40
N LYS A 173 -19.98 29.62 -1.56
CA LYS A 173 -20.71 29.83 -0.31
C LYS A 173 -22.24 29.80 -0.46
N LYS A 174 -22.77 30.06 -1.68
CA LYS A 174 -24.21 30.04 -1.96
C LYS A 174 -24.70 28.68 -2.45
N SER A 175 -23.86 27.92 -3.16
CA SER A 175 -24.26 26.63 -3.78
C SER A 175 -23.83 25.42 -2.94
N SER A 176 -22.80 25.55 -2.12
CA SER A 176 -22.30 24.48 -1.26
C SER A 176 -22.84 24.56 0.16
N LYS A 177 -23.06 23.41 0.78
CA LYS A 177 -23.42 23.33 2.21
C LYS A 177 -22.23 23.47 3.14
N VAL A 178 -21.01 23.33 2.63
CA VAL A 178 -19.75 23.28 3.40
C VAL A 178 -18.79 24.41 3.04
N VAL A 179 -18.65 24.75 1.76
CA VAL A 179 -17.73 25.80 1.30
C VAL A 179 -18.06 27.17 1.91
N GLY A 180 -17.05 27.84 2.44
CA GLY A 180 -17.16 29.14 3.10
C GLY A 180 -17.68 29.10 4.53
N LYS A 181 -17.78 27.90 5.15
CA LYS A 181 -18.13 27.72 6.56
C LYS A 181 -16.92 27.21 7.35
N ALA A 182 -16.86 27.61 8.61
CA ALA A 182 -15.92 26.99 9.55
C ALA A 182 -16.38 25.56 9.91
N LEU A 183 -15.45 24.67 10.21
CA LEU A 183 -15.76 23.24 10.52
C LEU A 183 -16.78 23.11 11.65
N LYS A 184 -16.73 23.98 12.67
CA LYS A 184 -17.69 24.03 13.80
C LYS A 184 -19.13 24.40 13.35
N GLU A 185 -19.29 25.01 12.19
CA GLU A 185 -20.61 25.42 11.66
C GLU A 185 -21.25 24.36 10.75
N ILE A 186 -20.48 23.29 10.45
CA ILE A 186 -20.93 22.21 9.57
C ILE A 186 -21.53 21.10 10.44
N ALA A 187 -22.78 20.73 10.14
CA ALA A 187 -23.44 19.61 10.81
C ALA A 187 -23.00 18.28 10.20
N PHE A 188 -22.02 17.63 10.78
CA PHE A 188 -21.62 16.30 10.38
C PHE A 188 -22.55 15.21 10.96
N PRO A 189 -22.74 14.08 10.25
CA PRO A 189 -23.45 12.92 10.80
C PRO A 189 -22.78 12.41 12.09
N LYS A 190 -23.58 11.69 12.93
CA LYS A 190 -23.01 11.07 14.13
C LYS A 190 -21.90 10.08 13.77
N GLY A 191 -20.79 10.15 14.50
CA GLY A 191 -19.63 9.28 14.28
C GLY A 191 -18.69 9.73 13.16
N VAL A 192 -18.97 10.87 12.52
CA VAL A 192 -18.07 11.47 11.52
C VAL A 192 -17.28 12.62 12.14
N SER A 193 -15.98 12.64 11.87
CA SER A 193 -15.10 13.76 12.25
C SER A 193 -14.15 14.06 11.09
N VAL A 194 -13.81 15.33 10.92
CA VAL A 194 -12.78 15.74 9.95
C VAL A 194 -11.41 15.57 10.62
N GLY A 195 -10.49 14.91 9.93
CA GLY A 195 -9.11 14.74 10.40
C GLY A 195 -8.20 15.86 9.92
N ALA A 196 -8.28 16.21 8.66
CA ALA A 196 -7.48 17.27 8.02
C ALA A 196 -8.19 17.80 6.77
N ILE A 197 -7.74 18.95 6.31
CA ILE A 197 -8.06 19.50 4.98
C ILE A 197 -6.75 19.58 4.20
N VAL A 198 -6.76 19.10 2.96
CA VAL A 198 -5.66 19.29 2.01
C VAL A 198 -6.05 20.37 1.02
N ARG A 199 -5.27 21.43 0.95
CA ARG A 199 -5.51 22.59 0.09
C ARG A 199 -4.41 22.71 -0.94
N GLY A 200 -4.76 22.79 -2.22
CA GLY A 200 -3.82 22.80 -3.34
C GLY A 200 -3.48 21.40 -3.85
N GLU A 201 -2.76 21.34 -4.97
CA GLU A 201 -2.41 20.10 -5.68
C GLU A 201 -0.89 19.87 -5.76
N GLY A 202 -0.48 18.61 -5.89
CA GLY A 202 0.90 18.22 -6.14
C GLY A 202 1.87 18.64 -5.03
N ASP A 203 3.00 19.24 -5.43
CA ASP A 203 4.06 19.66 -4.50
C ASP A 203 3.68 20.91 -3.66
N ASP A 204 2.66 21.66 -4.10
CA ASP A 204 2.14 22.84 -3.39
C ASP A 204 0.98 22.52 -2.43
N ALA A 205 0.60 21.25 -2.30
CA ALA A 205 -0.46 20.81 -1.40
C ALA A 205 -0.10 21.07 0.07
N ASN A 206 -0.96 21.80 0.78
CA ASN A 206 -0.81 22.11 2.20
C ASN A 206 -1.84 21.34 3.03
N VAL A 207 -1.36 20.61 4.04
CA VAL A 207 -2.22 19.87 4.97
C VAL A 207 -2.50 20.70 6.20
N LEU A 208 -3.77 21.01 6.39
CA LEU A 208 -4.29 21.77 7.54
C LEU A 208 -5.00 20.79 8.48
N MET A 209 -4.50 20.66 9.69
CA MET A 209 -5.20 19.85 10.71
C MET A 209 -6.57 20.46 11.02
N ALA A 210 -7.56 19.60 11.22
CA ALA A 210 -8.92 20.06 11.47
C ALA A 210 -9.02 20.80 12.79
N GLU A 211 -9.21 22.11 12.71
CA GLU A 211 -9.51 23.00 13.84
C GLU A 211 -10.92 23.56 13.71
N PRO A 212 -11.64 23.82 14.81
CA PRO A 212 -13.03 24.28 14.76
C PRO A 212 -13.27 25.52 13.90
N ASP A 213 -12.30 26.45 13.87
CA ASP A 213 -12.38 27.71 13.13
C ASP A 213 -11.83 27.64 11.69
N LEU A 214 -11.30 26.47 11.28
CA LEU A 214 -10.80 26.27 9.92
C LEU A 214 -11.95 26.34 8.93
N THR A 215 -11.85 27.26 7.98
CA THR A 215 -12.87 27.47 6.94
C THR A 215 -12.58 26.60 5.73
N VAL A 216 -13.59 25.86 5.28
CA VAL A 216 -13.54 25.05 4.05
C VAL A 216 -13.62 25.97 2.82
N MET A 217 -12.72 25.77 1.86
CA MET A 217 -12.67 26.49 0.59
C MET A 217 -13.11 25.59 -0.56
N ASP A 218 -13.33 26.19 -1.73
CA ASP A 218 -13.56 25.44 -2.97
C ASP A 218 -12.29 24.65 -3.33
N ASP A 219 -12.47 23.43 -3.83
CA ASP A 219 -11.43 22.46 -4.14
C ASP A 219 -10.54 22.03 -2.93
N ASP A 220 -11.01 22.22 -1.69
CA ASP A 220 -10.41 21.57 -0.52
C ASP A 220 -10.74 20.07 -0.50
N HIS A 221 -9.75 19.24 -0.20
CA HIS A 221 -9.87 17.80 0.01
C HIS A 221 -10.00 17.46 1.48
#